data_68beb8bca0aad88d5f106c14f12a6d38
#
_entry.id   68beb8bca0aad88d5f106c14f12a6d38
#
_cell.length_a   1.000
_cell.length_b   1.000
_cell.length_c   1.000
_cell.angle_alpha   90.00
_cell.angle_beta   90.00
_cell.angle_gamma   90.00
#
_symmetry.space_group_name_H-M   'P 1'
#
loop_
_entity.id
_entity.type
_entity.pdbx_description
1 polymer ?
#
loop_
_entity_poly.entity_id
_entity_poly.type
_entity_poly.pdbx_seq_one_letter_code
_entity_poly.pdbx_strand_id
1 'polypeptide(L)'
;MLPATQRDRIEVLLVSPRNPLNIGAAARAMANFGFERLSIVAPFATNWMEAKSAVGAPDLLRHARVFETLAEAVKGCTLVLGTGSLDRRRPVQALLNLPEAASLVRQALDVSEQIPTVPGAANPDRIAVLFGSEKHGLTSDDLTWCHGVVTIETSEAQPSMNLGQSVAVVLYEISRLPESPGRRLSAETPLTAGSDSSQPGSTPPTSAQLDRLAELVEETMEAVNYQTRGLRSANGEALRILLRRLMPREADLRRMMGLFRRILWQLRQSNPRN
;
A
#
# COMPACT_ATOMS: atom_id res chain seq x y z
N MET A 1 -4.16 22.52 0.69
CA MET A 1 -4.39 21.16 1.21
C MET A 1 -5.20 20.36 0.19
N LEU A 2 -4.98 19.06 0.09
CA LEU A 2 -5.78 18.18 -0.76
C LEU A 2 -7.29 18.36 -0.51
N PRO A 3 -8.16 18.28 -1.55
CA PRO A 3 -9.61 18.28 -1.40
C PRO A 3 -10.10 17.15 -0.47
N ALA A 4 -11.24 17.34 0.20
CA ALA A 4 -11.81 16.33 1.10
C ALA A 4 -12.09 15.01 0.34
N THR A 5 -12.63 15.09 -0.88
CA THR A 5 -12.91 13.94 -1.75
C THR A 5 -11.67 13.09 -2.05
N GLN A 6 -10.52 13.72 -2.18
CA GLN A 6 -9.24 13.01 -2.40
C GLN A 6 -8.70 12.44 -1.09
N ARG A 7 -8.78 13.19 0.03
CA ARG A 7 -8.38 12.69 1.34
C ARG A 7 -9.17 11.45 1.76
N ASP A 8 -10.45 11.41 1.41
CA ASP A 8 -11.36 10.30 1.71
C ASP A 8 -10.99 8.98 1.00
N ARG A 9 -10.07 9.04 0.03
CA ARG A 9 -9.53 7.89 -0.68
C ARG A 9 -8.23 7.38 -0.08
N ILE A 10 -7.66 8.11 0.89
CA ILE A 10 -6.40 7.75 1.56
C ILE A 10 -6.72 7.14 2.91
N GLU A 11 -6.22 5.94 3.12
CA GLU A 11 -6.40 5.16 4.34
C GLU A 11 -5.08 5.05 5.07
N VAL A 12 -5.07 5.42 6.34
CA VAL A 12 -3.93 5.23 7.24
C VAL A 12 -4.08 3.89 7.93
N LEU A 13 -3.09 3.01 7.78
CA LEU A 13 -3.04 1.69 8.41
C LEU A 13 -1.95 1.65 9.47
N LEU A 14 -2.33 1.36 10.70
CA LEU A 14 -1.39 1.07 11.79
C LEU A 14 -1.24 -0.45 11.91
N VAL A 15 -0.06 -0.97 11.61
CA VAL A 15 0.23 -2.41 11.60
C VAL A 15 0.85 -2.83 12.92
N SER A 16 0.18 -3.71 13.64
CA SER A 16 0.57 -4.25 14.96
C SER A 16 0.98 -3.16 15.96
N PRO A 17 0.19 -2.08 16.11
CA PRO A 17 0.51 -1.03 17.08
C PRO A 17 0.41 -1.58 18.50
N ARG A 18 1.31 -1.13 19.37
CA ARG A 18 1.44 -1.69 20.72
C ARG A 18 0.92 -0.77 21.81
N ASN A 19 1.13 0.53 21.65
CA ASN A 19 0.80 1.51 22.68
C ASN A 19 -0.46 2.30 22.31
N PRO A 20 -1.56 2.21 23.09
CA PRO A 20 -2.76 3.00 22.87
C PRO A 20 -2.52 4.50 22.74
N LEU A 21 -1.54 5.05 23.49
CA LEU A 21 -1.20 6.48 23.41
C LEU A 21 -0.66 6.87 22.03
N ASN A 22 0.09 5.99 21.38
CA ASN A 22 0.60 6.25 20.03
C ASN A 22 -0.51 6.14 18.98
N ILE A 23 -1.46 5.22 19.17
CA ILE A 23 -2.65 5.12 18.30
C ILE A 23 -3.46 6.42 18.41
N GLY A 24 -3.68 6.91 19.62
CA GLY A 24 -4.36 8.20 19.83
C GLY A 24 -3.60 9.39 19.24
N ALA A 25 -2.27 9.41 19.35
CA ALA A 25 -1.45 10.45 18.74
C ALA A 25 -1.54 10.41 17.19
N ALA A 26 -1.56 9.23 16.60
CA ALA A 26 -1.77 9.05 15.16
C ALA A 26 -3.16 9.56 14.73
N ALA A 27 -4.22 9.20 15.46
CA ALA A 27 -5.57 9.68 15.20
C ALA A 27 -5.65 11.21 15.27
N ARG A 28 -5.00 11.83 16.26
CA ARG A 28 -4.91 13.28 16.36
C ARG A 28 -4.16 13.91 15.19
N ALA A 29 -3.06 13.31 14.75
CA ALA A 29 -2.32 13.76 13.57
C ALA A 29 -3.18 13.69 12.31
N MET A 30 -3.95 12.62 12.12
CA MET A 30 -4.91 12.50 11.03
C MET A 30 -5.96 13.60 11.05
N ALA A 31 -6.58 13.86 12.21
CA ALA A 31 -7.57 14.92 12.38
C ALA A 31 -7.01 16.30 12.02
N ASN A 32 -5.76 16.61 12.39
CA ASN A 32 -5.11 17.87 12.06
C ASN A 32 -5.02 18.15 10.56
N PHE A 33 -4.92 17.11 9.74
CA PHE A 33 -4.84 17.22 8.28
C PHE A 33 -6.10 16.79 7.55
N GLY A 34 -7.18 16.49 8.30
CA GLY A 34 -8.50 16.16 7.76
C GLY A 34 -8.58 14.80 7.07
N PHE A 35 -7.78 13.80 7.54
CA PHE A 35 -7.89 12.40 7.13
C PHE A 35 -8.78 11.64 8.11
N GLU A 36 -9.74 10.89 7.59
CA GLU A 36 -10.78 10.25 8.40
C GLU A 36 -10.73 8.71 8.38
N ARG A 37 -9.97 8.10 7.45
CA ARG A 37 -9.92 6.65 7.31
C ARG A 37 -8.74 6.07 8.08
N LEU A 38 -9.04 5.60 9.29
CA LEU A 38 -8.09 4.87 10.13
C LEU A 38 -8.42 3.38 10.11
N SER A 39 -7.41 2.56 9.86
CA SER A 39 -7.49 1.11 10.03
C SER A 39 -6.36 0.61 10.90
N ILE A 40 -6.63 -0.41 11.69
CA ILE A 40 -5.69 -1.04 12.61
C ILE A 40 -5.62 -2.52 12.27
N VAL A 41 -4.41 -3.01 12.01
CA VAL A 41 -4.16 -4.40 11.68
C VAL A 41 -3.50 -5.08 12.86
N ALA A 42 -4.08 -6.18 13.34
CA ALA A 42 -3.56 -7.01 14.42
C ALA A 42 -3.08 -6.19 15.64
N PRO A 43 -3.93 -5.36 16.28
CA PRO A 43 -3.53 -4.54 17.42
C PRO A 43 -3.09 -5.44 18.58
N PHE A 44 -1.97 -5.08 19.22
CA PHE A 44 -1.48 -5.85 20.36
C PHE A 44 -2.30 -5.61 21.61
N ALA A 45 -2.81 -4.40 21.83
CA ALA A 45 -3.63 -4.05 22.98
C ALA A 45 -5.13 -4.05 22.59
N THR A 46 -5.97 -4.70 23.40
CA THR A 46 -7.44 -4.78 23.14
C THR A 46 -8.17 -3.50 23.51
N ASN A 47 -7.63 -2.67 24.40
CA ASN A 47 -8.26 -1.45 24.92
C ASN A 47 -7.73 -0.17 24.25
N TRP A 48 -7.20 -0.27 23.04
CA TRP A 48 -6.64 0.89 22.33
C TRP A 48 -7.66 2.02 22.03
N MET A 49 -8.96 1.71 21.97
CA MET A 49 -10.02 2.70 21.78
C MET A 49 -10.10 3.73 22.93
N GLU A 50 -9.61 3.40 24.11
CA GLU A 50 -9.62 4.28 25.29
C GLU A 50 -8.40 5.23 25.32
N ALA A 51 -7.72 5.42 24.19
CA ALA A 51 -6.51 6.20 24.12
C ALA A 51 -6.74 7.68 24.46
N LYS A 52 -6.33 8.09 25.65
CA LYS A 52 -6.45 9.46 26.17
C LYS A 52 -5.71 10.51 25.34
N SER A 53 -4.73 10.10 24.55
CA SER A 53 -3.95 10.98 23.65
C SER A 53 -4.72 11.42 22.39
N ALA A 54 -5.87 10.81 22.08
CA ALA A 54 -6.74 11.18 20.97
C ALA A 54 -7.59 12.43 21.25
N VAL A 55 -7.04 13.41 21.95
CA VAL A 55 -7.73 14.66 22.28
C VAL A 55 -8.15 15.35 20.98
N GLY A 56 -9.46 15.59 20.82
CA GLY A 56 -10.04 16.22 19.62
C GLY A 56 -10.27 15.25 18.43
N ALA A 57 -9.95 13.96 18.58
CA ALA A 57 -10.16 12.95 17.54
C ALA A 57 -10.77 11.62 18.05
N PRO A 58 -11.71 11.63 19.05
CA PRO A 58 -12.29 10.40 19.56
C PRO A 58 -13.13 9.67 18.51
N ASP A 59 -13.72 10.41 17.57
CA ASP A 59 -14.53 9.85 16.50
C ASP A 59 -13.71 9.01 15.52
N LEU A 60 -12.48 9.41 15.22
CA LEU A 60 -11.57 8.59 14.40
C LEU A 60 -11.30 7.23 15.03
N LEU A 61 -11.11 7.17 16.34
CA LEU A 61 -10.92 5.89 17.02
C LEU A 61 -12.20 5.05 17.02
N ARG A 62 -13.37 5.66 17.21
CA ARG A 62 -14.64 4.92 17.20
C ARG A 62 -15.00 4.35 15.84
N HIS A 63 -14.63 5.02 14.76
CA HIS A 63 -14.88 4.57 13.39
C HIS A 63 -13.71 3.79 12.77
N ALA A 64 -12.62 3.61 13.53
CA ALA A 64 -11.47 2.85 13.04
C ALA A 64 -11.87 1.41 12.74
N ARG A 65 -11.46 0.91 11.58
CA ARG A 65 -11.67 -0.49 11.19
C ARG A 65 -10.55 -1.34 11.74
N VAL A 66 -10.88 -2.55 12.18
CA VAL A 66 -9.89 -3.51 12.67
C VAL A 66 -9.86 -4.71 11.74
N PHE A 67 -8.65 -5.14 11.39
CA PHE A 67 -8.42 -6.30 10.55
C PHE A 67 -7.48 -7.27 11.25
N GLU A 68 -7.66 -8.55 11.01
CA GLU A 68 -6.76 -9.59 11.51
C GLU A 68 -5.46 -9.63 10.70
N THR A 69 -5.55 -9.41 9.39
CA THR A 69 -4.42 -9.50 8.47
C THR A 69 -4.25 -8.24 7.63
N LEU A 70 -3.00 -7.96 7.22
CA LEU A 70 -2.70 -6.86 6.31
C LEU A 70 -3.33 -7.10 4.92
N ALA A 71 -3.38 -8.34 4.45
CA ALA A 71 -4.02 -8.74 3.20
C ALA A 71 -5.47 -8.23 3.11
N GLU A 72 -6.25 -8.46 4.18
CA GLU A 72 -7.64 -8.00 4.26
C GLU A 72 -7.74 -6.47 4.23
N ALA A 73 -6.87 -5.80 5.00
CA ALA A 73 -6.88 -4.34 5.10
C ALA A 73 -6.59 -3.66 3.76
N VAL A 74 -5.61 -4.16 3.00
CA VAL A 74 -5.19 -3.55 1.71
C VAL A 74 -5.95 -4.09 0.49
N LYS A 75 -6.85 -5.05 0.67
CA LYS A 75 -7.54 -5.78 -0.41
C LYS A 75 -8.09 -4.89 -1.53
N GLY A 76 -8.68 -3.75 -1.18
CA GLY A 76 -9.27 -2.80 -2.12
C GLY A 76 -8.36 -1.63 -2.49
N CYS A 77 -7.09 -1.64 -2.11
CA CYS A 77 -6.16 -0.55 -2.40
C CYS A 77 -5.44 -0.79 -3.73
N THR A 78 -5.33 0.25 -4.54
CA THR A 78 -4.60 0.26 -5.82
C THR A 78 -3.16 0.72 -5.64
N LEU A 79 -2.89 1.51 -4.60
CA LEU A 79 -1.56 1.93 -4.19
C LEU A 79 -1.38 1.67 -2.69
N VAL A 80 -0.30 1.01 -2.33
CA VAL A 80 0.09 0.72 -0.93
C VAL A 80 1.51 1.22 -0.72
N LEU A 81 1.69 2.16 0.20
CA LEU A 81 2.98 2.70 0.58
C LEU A 81 3.28 2.31 2.03
N GLY A 82 4.42 1.68 2.25
CA GLY A 82 4.93 1.43 3.59
C GLY A 82 5.79 2.59 4.07
N THR A 83 5.93 2.76 5.39
CA THR A 83 6.87 3.72 5.98
C THR A 83 7.97 2.98 6.74
N GLY A 84 9.20 3.48 6.69
CA GLY A 84 10.29 2.84 7.42
C GLY A 84 11.57 3.66 7.46
N SER A 85 12.40 3.40 8.48
CA SER A 85 13.78 3.88 8.50
C SER A 85 14.69 2.87 7.80
N LEU A 86 15.69 3.36 7.09
CA LEU A 86 16.65 2.55 6.32
C LEU A 86 17.84 2.06 7.15
N ASP A 87 17.93 2.42 8.42
CA ASP A 87 19.13 2.27 9.25
C ASP A 87 19.68 0.82 9.28
N ARG A 88 18.83 -0.19 9.07
CA ARG A 88 19.23 -1.62 9.09
C ARG A 88 18.62 -2.48 7.99
N ARG A 89 17.92 -1.90 7.02
CA ARG A 89 17.18 -2.67 6.02
C ARG A 89 17.41 -2.12 4.62
N ARG A 90 17.54 -3.02 3.66
CA ARG A 90 17.55 -2.69 2.22
C ARG A 90 16.33 -3.34 1.59
N PRO A 91 15.15 -2.67 1.63
CA PRO A 91 13.97 -3.20 0.98
C PRO A 91 14.21 -3.32 -0.53
N VAL A 92 13.59 -4.31 -1.14
CA VAL A 92 13.63 -4.52 -2.60
C VAL A 92 12.72 -3.53 -3.32
N GLN A 93 11.74 -2.98 -2.59
CA GLN A 93 10.81 -1.95 -3.07
C GLN A 93 11.54 -0.64 -3.35
N ALA A 94 10.96 0.18 -4.23
CA ALA A 94 11.44 1.53 -4.48
C ALA A 94 11.39 2.35 -3.18
N LEU A 95 12.49 3.05 -2.91
CA LEU A 95 12.58 3.99 -1.80
C LEU A 95 12.12 5.35 -2.27
N LEU A 96 11.23 5.95 -1.53
CA LEU A 96 10.62 7.25 -1.83
C LEU A 96 10.91 8.21 -0.69
N ASN A 97 11.42 9.38 -0.98
CA ASN A 97 11.40 10.48 -0.03
C ASN A 97 9.96 11.05 0.09
N LEU A 98 9.73 11.93 1.04
CA LEU A 98 8.40 12.50 1.29
C LEU A 98 7.79 13.20 0.05
N PRO A 99 8.50 14.09 -0.68
CA PRO A 99 7.99 14.72 -1.89
C PRO A 99 7.66 13.73 -3.02
N GLU A 100 8.48 12.70 -3.21
CA GLU A 100 8.24 11.65 -4.20
C GLU A 100 6.99 10.83 -3.85
N ALA A 101 6.84 10.43 -2.59
CA ALA A 101 5.67 9.73 -2.10
C ALA A 101 4.39 10.57 -2.29
N ALA A 102 4.43 11.85 -1.92
CA ALA A 102 3.31 12.76 -2.10
C ALA A 102 2.96 12.97 -3.58
N SER A 103 3.97 13.03 -4.46
CA SER A 103 3.75 13.11 -5.92
C SER A 103 3.08 11.85 -6.45
N LEU A 104 3.54 10.66 -6.04
CA LEU A 104 2.95 9.39 -6.45
C LEU A 104 1.50 9.23 -5.98
N VAL A 105 1.21 9.63 -4.73
CA VAL A 105 -0.16 9.64 -4.20
C VAL A 105 -1.06 10.54 -5.03
N ARG A 106 -0.63 11.76 -5.35
CA ARG A 106 -1.41 12.70 -6.19
C ARG A 106 -1.66 12.14 -7.57
N GLN A 107 -0.64 11.59 -8.23
CA GLN A 107 -0.81 10.95 -9.54
C GLN A 107 -1.84 9.81 -9.50
N ALA A 108 -1.80 8.98 -8.46
CA ALA A 108 -2.78 7.90 -8.30
C ALA A 108 -4.20 8.44 -8.08
N LEU A 109 -4.36 9.55 -7.36
CA LEU A 109 -5.64 10.22 -7.16
C LEU A 109 -6.18 10.83 -8.45
N ASP A 110 -5.33 11.51 -9.23
CA ASP A 110 -5.70 12.18 -10.49
C ASP A 110 -6.12 11.16 -11.57
N VAL A 111 -5.40 10.06 -11.72
CA VAL A 111 -5.75 8.98 -12.66
C VAL A 111 -7.16 8.47 -12.40
N SER A 112 -7.52 8.32 -11.15
CA SER A 112 -8.81 7.77 -10.77
C SER A 112 -9.98 8.75 -10.93
N GLU A 113 -9.75 10.06 -10.88
CA GLU A 113 -10.79 11.06 -11.16
C GLU A 113 -11.22 11.04 -12.64
N GLN A 114 -10.35 10.59 -13.53
CA GLN A 114 -10.62 10.48 -14.98
C GLN A 114 -11.41 9.23 -15.36
N ILE A 115 -11.62 8.31 -14.44
CA ILE A 115 -12.36 7.06 -14.71
C ILE A 115 -13.82 7.26 -14.33
N PRO A 116 -14.77 7.06 -15.27
CA PRO A 116 -16.19 7.14 -14.96
C PRO A 116 -16.57 6.14 -13.87
N THR A 117 -17.07 6.63 -12.74
CA THR A 117 -17.60 5.76 -11.70
C THR A 117 -18.94 5.19 -12.13
N VAL A 118 -19.04 3.87 -12.19
CA VAL A 118 -20.33 3.20 -12.36
C VAL A 118 -21.14 3.41 -11.08
N PRO A 119 -22.37 3.96 -11.15
CA PRO A 119 -23.20 4.13 -9.96
C PRO A 119 -23.41 2.79 -9.24
N GLY A 120 -23.06 2.74 -7.94
CA GLY A 120 -23.16 1.54 -7.12
C GLY A 120 -21.93 0.61 -7.10
N ALA A 121 -20.90 0.86 -7.90
CA ALA A 121 -19.61 0.21 -7.73
C ALA A 121 -18.87 0.85 -6.54
N ALA A 122 -18.33 0.01 -5.65
CA ALA A 122 -17.41 0.50 -4.62
C ALA A 122 -16.26 1.21 -5.32
N ASN A 123 -15.91 2.45 -4.89
CA ASN A 123 -14.80 3.19 -5.46
C ASN A 123 -13.50 2.37 -5.26
N PRO A 124 -12.95 1.73 -6.31
CA PRO A 124 -11.87 0.75 -6.14
C PRO A 124 -10.52 1.40 -5.82
N ASP A 125 -10.42 2.73 -6.02
CA ASP A 125 -9.15 3.42 -6.03
C ASP A 125 -8.79 3.98 -4.66
N ARG A 126 -8.54 3.10 -3.71
CA ARG A 126 -8.02 3.49 -2.39
C ARG A 126 -6.52 3.39 -2.33
N ILE A 127 -5.93 4.35 -1.62
CA ILE A 127 -4.51 4.41 -1.33
C ILE A 127 -4.32 4.08 0.15
N ALA A 128 -3.42 3.15 0.45
CA ALA A 128 -3.05 2.83 1.81
C ALA A 128 -1.67 3.36 2.15
N VAL A 129 -1.53 4.00 3.31
CA VAL A 129 -0.24 4.38 3.89
C VAL A 129 -0.05 3.61 5.19
N LEU A 130 0.94 2.74 5.22
CA LEU A 130 1.20 1.80 6.30
C LEU A 130 2.25 2.34 7.26
N PHE A 131 1.93 2.28 8.54
CA PHE A 131 2.86 2.58 9.63
C PHE A 131 3.00 1.33 10.50
N GLY A 132 4.23 0.88 10.72
CA GLY A 132 4.51 -0.31 11.50
C GLY A 132 4.49 -0.09 13.01
N SER A 133 4.70 -1.17 13.75
CA SER A 133 4.76 -1.12 15.22
C SER A 133 5.92 -0.25 15.70
N GLU A 134 5.78 0.33 16.89
CA GLU A 134 6.77 1.23 17.51
C GLU A 134 8.11 0.53 17.75
N LYS A 135 8.09 -0.77 17.97
CA LYS A 135 9.29 -1.54 18.32
C LYS A 135 10.08 -2.00 17.10
N HIS A 136 9.38 -2.43 16.06
CA HIS A 136 10.00 -3.13 14.93
C HIS A 136 9.74 -2.48 13.58
N GLY A 137 8.85 -1.47 13.51
CA GLY A 137 8.36 -0.93 12.24
C GLY A 137 7.53 -1.98 11.49
N LEU A 138 7.45 -1.85 10.17
CA LEU A 138 6.89 -2.86 9.27
C LEU A 138 7.87 -4.03 9.13
N THR A 139 7.37 -5.26 9.15
CA THR A 139 8.18 -6.46 8.92
C THR A 139 8.53 -6.61 7.42
N SER A 140 9.42 -7.52 7.09
CA SER A 140 9.72 -7.82 5.68
C SER A 140 8.50 -8.36 4.95
N ASP A 141 7.66 -9.16 5.62
CA ASP A 141 6.40 -9.64 5.06
C ASP A 141 5.42 -8.49 4.83
N ASP A 142 5.25 -7.56 5.78
CA ASP A 142 4.43 -6.36 5.59
C ASP A 142 4.88 -5.56 4.37
N LEU A 143 6.18 -5.42 4.15
CA LEU A 143 6.73 -4.69 3.02
C LEU A 143 6.46 -5.38 1.68
N THR A 144 6.22 -6.70 1.64
CA THR A 144 5.84 -7.39 0.38
C THR A 144 4.51 -6.88 -0.19
N TRP A 145 3.66 -6.28 0.64
CA TRP A 145 2.39 -5.68 0.25
C TRP A 145 2.53 -4.26 -0.31
N CYS A 146 3.72 -3.66 -0.19
CA CYS A 146 3.96 -2.28 -0.56
C CYS A 146 4.48 -2.13 -1.99
N HIS A 147 4.00 -1.12 -2.70
CA HIS A 147 4.52 -0.69 -4.01
C HIS A 147 5.82 0.11 -3.84
N GLY A 148 5.96 0.81 -2.74
CA GLY A 148 7.15 1.58 -2.37
C GLY A 148 7.25 1.78 -0.87
N VAL A 149 8.43 2.20 -0.40
CA VAL A 149 8.71 2.50 1.01
C VAL A 149 9.08 3.96 1.16
N VAL A 150 8.29 4.67 1.94
CA VAL A 150 8.48 6.09 2.25
C VAL A 150 9.47 6.21 3.38
N THR A 151 10.49 7.02 3.18
CA THR A 151 11.49 7.34 4.19
C THR A 151 11.37 8.79 4.63
N ILE A 152 11.46 9.00 5.94
CA ILE A 152 11.53 10.33 6.52
C ILE A 152 13.00 10.58 6.86
N GLU A 153 13.58 11.64 6.29
CA GLU A 153 14.93 12.03 6.65
C GLU A 153 14.99 12.49 8.11
N THR A 154 15.83 11.84 8.88
CA THR A 154 16.06 12.12 10.30
C THR A 154 17.55 12.19 10.57
N SER A 155 17.92 12.71 11.74
CA SER A 155 19.30 12.69 12.18
C SER A 155 19.80 11.24 12.37
N GLU A 156 21.03 10.98 11.97
CA GLU A 156 21.69 9.67 12.21
C GLU A 156 21.74 9.29 13.70
N ALA A 157 21.80 10.28 14.58
CA ALA A 157 21.78 10.07 16.03
C ALA A 157 20.41 9.59 16.53
N GLN A 158 19.33 9.87 15.80
CA GLN A 158 17.96 9.47 16.15
C GLN A 158 17.18 9.09 14.89
N PRO A 159 17.45 7.92 14.30
CA PRO A 159 16.90 7.54 12.99
C PRO A 159 15.43 7.12 13.04
N SER A 160 14.86 6.89 14.22
CA SER A 160 13.46 6.47 14.37
C SER A 160 12.61 7.59 14.97
N MET A 161 11.40 7.77 14.42
CA MET A 161 10.41 8.72 14.92
C MET A 161 9.30 7.99 15.69
N ASN A 162 8.67 8.71 16.63
CA ASN A 162 7.43 8.25 17.25
C ASN A 162 6.33 8.05 16.19
N LEU A 163 5.46 7.05 16.41
CA LEU A 163 4.41 6.69 15.46
C LEU A 163 3.51 7.89 15.08
N GLY A 164 3.00 8.64 16.08
CA GLY A 164 2.16 9.81 15.81
C GLY A 164 2.89 10.93 15.07
N GLN A 165 4.17 11.11 15.34
CA GLN A 165 5.01 12.08 14.62
C GLN A 165 5.23 11.66 13.18
N SER A 166 5.53 10.38 12.93
CA SER A 166 5.68 9.83 11.57
C SER A 166 4.40 10.02 10.75
N VAL A 167 3.24 9.71 11.34
CA VAL A 167 1.93 9.94 10.73
C VAL A 167 1.75 11.41 10.40
N ALA A 168 2.06 12.32 11.32
CA ALA A 168 1.90 13.75 11.11
C ALA A 168 2.76 14.26 9.95
N VAL A 169 4.03 13.88 9.89
CA VAL A 169 4.98 14.34 8.86
C VAL A 169 4.58 13.84 7.48
N VAL A 170 4.24 12.54 7.36
CA VAL A 170 3.82 11.94 6.09
C VAL A 170 2.52 12.57 5.59
N LEU A 171 1.52 12.69 6.45
CA LEU A 171 0.23 13.26 6.07
C LEU A 171 0.30 14.76 5.76
N TYR A 172 1.17 15.50 6.46
CA TYR A 172 1.45 16.89 6.15
C TYR A 172 1.96 17.02 4.71
N GLU A 173 2.97 16.23 4.33
CA GLU A 173 3.55 16.32 2.99
C GLU A 173 2.57 15.86 1.91
N ILE A 174 1.80 14.80 2.15
CA ILE A 174 0.75 14.35 1.23
C ILE A 174 -0.33 15.43 1.06
N SER A 175 -0.71 16.11 2.15
CA SER A 175 -1.78 17.12 2.14
C SER A 175 -1.38 18.45 1.48
N ARG A 176 -0.09 18.73 1.35
CA ARG A 176 0.38 19.98 0.71
C ARG A 176 0.02 19.98 -0.77
N LEU A 177 -0.44 21.12 -1.26
CA LEU A 177 -0.49 21.36 -2.70
C LEU A 177 0.93 21.67 -3.20
N PRO A 178 1.32 21.22 -4.40
CA PRO A 178 2.59 21.58 -4.97
C PRO A 178 2.67 23.10 -5.08
N GLU A 179 3.79 23.68 -4.67
CA GLU A 179 4.08 25.09 -4.90
C GLU A 179 4.26 25.26 -6.41
N SER A 180 3.27 25.83 -7.10
CA SER A 180 3.23 26.26 -8.51
C SER A 180 3.79 25.30 -9.58
N PRO A 181 3.21 25.22 -10.78
CA PRO A 181 3.61 24.27 -11.83
C PRO A 181 4.94 24.63 -12.54
N GLY A 182 5.91 25.20 -11.84
CA GLY A 182 7.18 25.69 -12.41
C GLY A 182 8.39 24.78 -12.24
N ARG A 183 8.33 23.77 -11.38
CA ARG A 183 9.45 22.86 -11.19
C ARG A 183 8.99 21.43 -11.39
N ARG A 184 8.87 21.01 -12.64
CA ARG A 184 8.94 19.59 -12.95
C ARG A 184 10.29 19.11 -12.44
N LEU A 185 10.27 18.36 -11.33
CA LEU A 185 11.40 17.52 -10.99
C LEU A 185 11.49 16.49 -12.13
N SER A 186 12.44 16.71 -13.03
CA SER A 186 12.83 15.76 -14.08
C SER A 186 13.66 14.62 -13.48
N ALA A 187 13.17 14.06 -12.38
CA ALA A 187 13.59 12.77 -11.92
C ALA A 187 12.50 11.81 -12.37
N GLU A 188 12.81 10.99 -13.35
CA GLU A 188 12.01 9.82 -13.68
C GLU A 188 11.86 9.01 -12.38
N THR A 189 10.72 9.17 -11.71
CA THR A 189 10.40 8.34 -10.54
C THR A 189 10.37 6.90 -11.05
N PRO A 190 11.15 5.96 -10.50
CA PRO A 190 11.26 4.58 -11.01
C PRO A 190 9.93 3.83 -11.15
N LEU A 191 8.86 4.39 -10.57
CA LEU A 191 7.51 3.79 -10.56
C LEU A 191 6.59 4.32 -11.69
N THR A 192 7.03 5.29 -12.52
CA THR A 192 6.14 5.92 -13.52
C THR A 192 6.45 5.56 -14.98
N ALA A 193 7.24 4.52 -15.23
CA ALA A 193 7.52 4.06 -16.59
C ALA A 193 6.22 3.64 -17.31
N GLY A 194 5.66 4.52 -18.15
CA GLY A 194 4.61 4.19 -19.12
C GLY A 194 3.21 4.71 -18.85
N SER A 195 3.03 5.90 -18.27
CA SER A 195 1.70 6.52 -18.13
C SER A 195 1.25 7.26 -19.37
N ASP A 196 0.77 6.55 -20.38
CA ASP A 196 -0.18 7.09 -21.34
C ASP A 196 -1.60 6.86 -20.80
N SER A 197 -2.12 7.85 -20.08
CA SER A 197 -3.38 7.77 -19.29
C SER A 197 -4.65 7.87 -20.13
N SER A 198 -4.54 7.91 -21.45
CA SER A 198 -5.66 8.17 -22.37
C SER A 198 -6.30 6.91 -22.98
N GLN A 199 -5.86 5.70 -22.63
CA GLN A 199 -6.46 4.48 -23.18
C GLN A 199 -7.51 3.85 -22.24
N PRO A 200 -8.66 3.38 -22.79
CA PRO A 200 -9.63 2.61 -22.02
C PRO A 200 -8.99 1.35 -21.43
N GLY A 201 -9.04 1.19 -20.11
CA GLY A 201 -8.40 0.07 -19.39
C GLY A 201 -7.11 0.42 -18.65
N SER A 202 -6.85 1.73 -18.42
CA SER A 202 -5.67 2.22 -17.69
C SER A 202 -5.80 2.16 -16.17
N THR A 203 -6.88 1.62 -15.63
CA THR A 203 -7.08 1.49 -14.18
C THR A 203 -6.01 0.60 -13.56
N PRO A 204 -5.35 1.02 -12.47
CA PRO A 204 -4.44 0.16 -11.75
C PRO A 204 -5.21 -0.96 -11.05
N PRO A 205 -4.68 -2.20 -11.01
CA PRO A 205 -5.33 -3.30 -10.33
C PRO A 205 -5.27 -3.12 -8.81
N THR A 206 -6.25 -3.68 -8.10
CA THR A 206 -6.24 -3.74 -6.64
C THR A 206 -5.22 -4.77 -6.12
N SER A 207 -4.81 -4.63 -4.86
CA SER A 207 -3.95 -5.61 -4.20
C SER A 207 -4.50 -7.03 -4.31
N ALA A 208 -5.82 -7.23 -4.12
CA ALA A 208 -6.44 -8.54 -4.27
C ALA A 208 -6.33 -9.12 -5.69
N GLN A 209 -6.39 -8.27 -6.71
CA GLN A 209 -6.22 -8.71 -8.11
C GLN A 209 -4.78 -9.12 -8.40
N LEU A 210 -3.79 -8.38 -7.86
CA LEU A 210 -2.38 -8.73 -7.97
C LEU A 210 -2.07 -10.05 -7.25
N ASP A 211 -2.63 -10.24 -6.05
CA ASP A 211 -2.43 -11.48 -5.30
C ASP A 211 -3.05 -12.68 -6.01
N ARG A 212 -4.23 -12.50 -6.60
CA ARG A 212 -4.85 -13.57 -7.41
C ARG A 212 -4.00 -13.98 -8.61
N LEU A 213 -3.30 -13.03 -9.25
CA LEU A 213 -2.33 -13.35 -10.29
C LEU A 213 -1.12 -14.10 -9.72
N ALA A 214 -0.59 -13.66 -8.57
CA ALA A 214 0.53 -14.31 -7.91
C ALA A 214 0.21 -15.78 -7.60
N GLU A 215 -0.95 -16.06 -6.99
CA GLU A 215 -1.43 -17.42 -6.72
C GLU A 215 -1.49 -18.27 -7.99
N LEU A 216 -2.03 -17.72 -9.08
CA LEU A 216 -2.16 -18.44 -10.35
C LEU A 216 -0.81 -18.77 -11.00
N VAL A 217 0.16 -17.85 -10.86
CA VAL A 217 1.55 -18.09 -11.30
C VAL A 217 2.18 -19.19 -10.44
N GLU A 218 1.99 -19.14 -9.13
CA GLU A 218 2.50 -20.15 -8.19
C GLU A 218 1.93 -21.54 -8.49
N GLU A 219 0.61 -21.68 -8.67
CA GLU A 219 -0.04 -22.93 -9.09
C GLU A 219 0.57 -23.45 -10.40
N THR A 220 0.87 -22.56 -11.35
CA THR A 220 1.47 -22.95 -12.64
C THR A 220 2.89 -23.46 -12.45
N MET A 221 3.70 -22.77 -11.61
CA MET A 221 5.06 -23.18 -11.27
C MET A 221 5.07 -24.55 -10.59
N GLU A 222 4.15 -24.79 -9.67
CA GLU A 222 3.99 -26.11 -9.01
C GLU A 222 3.62 -27.20 -10.01
N ALA A 223 2.68 -26.95 -10.92
CA ALA A 223 2.21 -27.91 -11.91
C ALA A 223 3.31 -28.37 -12.89
N VAL A 224 4.33 -27.53 -13.13
CA VAL A 224 5.48 -27.87 -13.99
C VAL A 224 6.73 -28.29 -13.17
N ASN A 225 6.58 -28.49 -11.86
CA ASN A 225 7.69 -28.77 -10.93
C ASN A 225 8.81 -27.72 -11.00
N TYR A 226 8.49 -26.47 -11.35
CA TYR A 226 9.41 -25.36 -11.32
C TYR A 226 9.56 -24.89 -9.86
N GLN A 227 10.41 -25.59 -9.12
CA GLN A 227 10.76 -25.21 -7.76
C GLN A 227 12.17 -24.64 -7.76
N THR A 228 12.31 -23.35 -7.44
CA THR A 228 13.60 -22.85 -6.99
C THR A 228 13.93 -23.52 -5.65
N ARG A 229 15.10 -24.15 -5.59
CA ARG A 229 15.53 -24.96 -4.43
C ARG A 229 15.34 -24.19 -3.13
N GLY A 230 14.39 -24.61 -2.33
CA GLY A 230 14.40 -24.38 -0.89
C GLY A 230 13.19 -23.75 -0.22
N LEU A 231 12.36 -22.90 -0.84
CA LEU A 231 11.32 -22.19 -0.06
C LEU A 231 10.09 -21.84 -0.91
N ARG A 232 8.98 -22.53 -0.69
CA ARG A 232 7.67 -22.18 -1.28
C ARG A 232 7.22 -20.76 -0.91
N SER A 233 7.39 -20.37 0.36
CA SER A 233 7.04 -19.04 0.84
C SER A 233 7.85 -17.91 0.18
N ALA A 234 9.14 -18.13 -0.09
CA ALA A 234 10.00 -17.14 -0.72
C ALA A 234 9.59 -16.84 -2.17
N ASN A 235 9.02 -17.81 -2.90
CA ASN A 235 8.52 -17.57 -4.25
C ASN A 235 7.27 -16.70 -4.26
N GLY A 236 6.31 -16.93 -3.34
CA GLY A 236 5.11 -16.12 -3.23
C GLY A 236 5.41 -14.67 -2.84
N GLU A 237 6.31 -14.46 -1.88
CA GLU A 237 6.78 -13.13 -1.50
C GLU A 237 7.48 -12.42 -2.67
N ALA A 238 8.38 -13.12 -3.37
CA ALA A 238 9.09 -12.57 -4.52
C ALA A 238 8.16 -12.20 -5.67
N LEU A 239 7.14 -13.02 -5.95
CA LEU A 239 6.12 -12.74 -6.95
C LEU A 239 5.25 -11.55 -6.55
N ARG A 240 4.86 -11.46 -5.27
CA ARG A 240 4.09 -10.33 -4.74
C ARG A 240 4.85 -9.02 -4.92
N ILE A 241 6.14 -8.99 -4.58
CA ILE A 241 7.01 -7.83 -4.77
C ILE A 241 7.17 -7.49 -6.27
N LEU A 242 7.44 -8.51 -7.10
CA LEU A 242 7.62 -8.33 -8.54
C LEU A 242 6.39 -7.68 -9.19
N LEU A 243 5.19 -8.20 -8.93
CA LEU A 243 3.97 -7.69 -9.52
C LEU A 243 3.67 -6.25 -9.09
N ARG A 244 3.94 -5.90 -7.83
CA ARG A 244 3.79 -4.52 -7.35
C ARG A 244 4.81 -3.56 -7.95
N ARG A 245 6.04 -4.01 -8.14
CA ARG A 245 7.09 -3.22 -8.80
C ARG A 245 6.81 -2.99 -10.29
N LEU A 246 6.21 -3.98 -10.98
CA LEU A 246 5.85 -3.84 -12.39
C LEU A 246 4.68 -2.89 -12.61
N MET A 247 3.85 -2.64 -11.60
CA MET A 247 2.65 -1.79 -11.69
C MET A 247 1.83 -2.05 -12.97
N PRO A 248 1.42 -3.31 -13.24
CA PRO A 248 0.70 -3.65 -14.44
C PRO A 248 -0.64 -2.91 -14.49
N ARG A 249 -1.15 -2.65 -15.68
CA ARG A 249 -2.51 -2.15 -15.87
C ARG A 249 -3.51 -3.29 -15.79
N GLU A 250 -4.76 -3.00 -15.51
CA GLU A 250 -5.82 -4.03 -15.45
C GLU A 250 -5.93 -4.85 -16.73
N ALA A 251 -5.70 -4.23 -17.89
CA ALA A 251 -5.68 -4.94 -19.17
C ALA A 251 -4.55 -5.96 -19.26
N ASP A 252 -3.36 -5.63 -18.76
CA ASP A 252 -2.20 -6.54 -18.74
C ASP A 252 -2.44 -7.66 -17.75
N LEU A 253 -2.98 -7.33 -16.57
CA LEU A 253 -3.36 -8.31 -15.56
C LEU A 253 -4.34 -9.35 -16.14
N ARG A 254 -5.41 -8.91 -16.83
CA ARG A 254 -6.38 -9.80 -17.47
C ARG A 254 -5.74 -10.73 -18.50
N ARG A 255 -4.81 -10.21 -19.30
CA ARG A 255 -4.06 -11.00 -20.29
C ARG A 255 -3.18 -12.06 -19.62
N MET A 256 -2.42 -11.65 -18.59
CA MET A 256 -1.58 -12.57 -17.81
C MET A 256 -2.41 -13.66 -17.13
N MET A 257 -3.51 -13.29 -16.47
CA MET A 257 -4.42 -14.26 -15.85
C MET A 257 -5.02 -15.25 -16.88
N GLY A 258 -5.39 -14.76 -18.06
CA GLY A 258 -5.87 -15.61 -19.15
C GLY A 258 -4.81 -16.61 -19.64
N LEU A 259 -3.58 -16.15 -19.80
CA LEU A 259 -2.45 -16.98 -20.19
C LEU A 259 -2.18 -18.10 -19.17
N PHE A 260 -2.01 -17.76 -17.91
CA PHE A 260 -1.70 -18.74 -16.86
C PHE A 260 -2.85 -19.74 -16.63
N ARG A 261 -4.12 -19.30 -16.70
CA ARG A 261 -5.26 -20.21 -16.65
C ARG A 261 -5.25 -21.21 -17.83
N ARG A 262 -4.88 -20.76 -19.02
CA ARG A 262 -4.79 -21.63 -20.20
C ARG A 262 -3.66 -22.64 -20.06
N ILE A 263 -2.50 -22.23 -19.55
CA ILE A 263 -1.36 -23.12 -19.29
C ILE A 263 -1.77 -24.19 -18.26
N LEU A 264 -2.33 -23.80 -17.13
CA LEU A 264 -2.80 -24.74 -16.10
C LEU A 264 -3.82 -25.74 -16.64
N TRP A 265 -4.77 -25.26 -17.42
CA TRP A 265 -5.75 -26.14 -18.05
C TRP A 265 -5.07 -27.18 -18.94
N GLN A 266 -4.11 -26.77 -19.77
CA GLN A 266 -3.35 -27.66 -20.66
C GLN A 266 -2.56 -28.71 -19.86
N LEU A 267 -1.87 -28.30 -18.80
CA LEU A 267 -1.10 -29.17 -17.93
C LEU A 267 -1.98 -30.23 -17.24
N ARG A 268 -3.15 -29.83 -16.77
CA ARG A 268 -4.14 -30.77 -16.18
C ARG A 268 -4.68 -31.78 -17.19
N GLN A 269 -4.84 -31.41 -18.44
CA GLN A 269 -5.23 -32.34 -19.52
C GLN A 269 -4.12 -33.32 -19.88
N SER A 270 -2.86 -32.86 -19.87
CA SER A 270 -1.69 -33.68 -20.23
C SER A 270 -1.27 -34.63 -19.10
N ASN A 271 -1.71 -34.42 -17.88
CA ASN A 271 -1.39 -35.26 -16.71
C ASN A 271 -2.67 -35.68 -15.95
N PRO A 272 -3.49 -36.59 -16.50
CA PRO A 272 -4.77 -36.99 -15.90
C PRO A 272 -4.64 -37.87 -14.65
N ARG A 273 -3.45 -37.96 -14.04
CA ARG A 273 -3.19 -38.73 -12.81
C ARG A 273 -2.79 -37.79 -11.66
N ASN A 274 -3.79 -37.17 -11.04
CA ASN A 274 -3.86 -36.84 -9.60
C ASN A 274 -5.30 -36.47 -9.27
#